data_0e62140e250fbc7aaae42c93fab3dd5a
#
_entry.id   0e62140e250fbc7aaae42c93fab3dd5a
#
_cell.length_a   1.000
_cell.length_b   1.000
_cell.length_c   1.000
_cell.angle_alpha   90.00
_cell.angle_beta   90.00
_cell.angle_gamma   90.00
#
_symmetry.space_group_name_H-M   'P 1'
#
loop_
_entity.id
_entity.type
_entity.pdbx_description
1 polymer ?
#
loop_
_entity_poly.entity_id
_entity_poly.type
_entity_poly.pdbx_seq_one_letter_code
_entity_poly.pdbx_strand_id
1 'polypeptide(L)'
;MNYRIAYLADTKVNWCPELGCVLANDEVSEGLSVRGGYPVEQRVMRQWNLRVSAYAPRLLQGLDTVDWTDSLKETQRNWIGRSEGAEMRFAIKGQDEPFTIFTTRADTVYGVTFMVLAPESEYVARVTTEEQKAEVEAYLQMVKNRTERERIADRRVTGVFTGSYAINPLTKAEIPIYISDYVLSGYGTGAIMAVPAHDSRDYAFAKHFNLPIIPLIEGADVSEQSFDAKEGVMINSGFLNGMQVKDAIQAMKEHITNTGLGRVKVNYRLRDAVFSRQRYWGEPFPVYYKDGMPYMIPESCLPLELPAVSDFKPTTTGEPPLGNADLWAWDTANNKVVSKSLIDNVSVFPLELCTMPGFAGSSAYYLRYMDNHNDAALVGKEANDYWRQVNLYIGGTEHATGHLIYSRFWNKFLFDLGYICE
;
A
#
# COMPACT_ATOMS: atom_id res chain seq x y z
N MET A 1 12.43 9.99 -10.13
CA MET A 1 12.59 9.11 -11.30
C MET A 1 13.99 8.48 -11.37
N ASN A 2 15.07 9.25 -11.41
CA ASN A 2 16.44 8.71 -11.53
C ASN A 2 16.80 7.69 -10.44
N TYR A 3 16.30 7.86 -9.22
CA TYR A 3 16.51 6.97 -8.09
C TYR A 3 15.40 5.94 -7.93
N ARG A 4 14.43 5.86 -8.86
CA ARG A 4 13.26 4.97 -8.84
C ARG A 4 12.37 5.12 -7.59
N ILE A 5 12.44 6.28 -6.94
CA ILE A 5 11.58 6.62 -5.78
C ILE A 5 10.23 7.14 -6.26
N ALA A 6 10.20 7.98 -7.28
CA ALA A 6 8.95 8.38 -7.94
C ALA A 6 8.70 7.50 -9.18
N TYR A 7 7.48 7.00 -9.33
CA TYR A 7 7.09 6.14 -10.44
C TYR A 7 5.59 6.26 -10.74
N LEU A 8 5.21 5.95 -11.98
CA LEU A 8 3.80 5.84 -12.40
C LEU A 8 3.31 4.40 -12.22
N ALA A 9 2.12 4.25 -11.67
CA ALA A 9 1.44 2.96 -11.58
C ALA A 9 -0.08 3.14 -11.65
N ASP A 10 -0.75 2.10 -12.10
CA ASP A 10 -2.19 1.97 -11.97
C ASP A 10 -2.50 1.60 -10.51
N THR A 11 -3.11 2.52 -9.80
CA THR A 11 -3.34 2.43 -8.36
C THR A 11 -4.83 2.57 -8.07
N LYS A 12 -5.34 1.73 -7.18
CA LYS A 12 -6.70 1.85 -6.66
C LYS A 12 -6.76 3.04 -5.73
N VAL A 13 -7.64 3.98 -6.04
CA VAL A 13 -7.76 5.27 -5.35
C VAL A 13 -9.20 5.58 -5.00
N ASN A 14 -9.40 6.45 -4.01
CA ASN A 14 -10.70 7.02 -3.68
C ASN A 14 -10.98 8.17 -4.65
N TRP A 15 -11.81 7.94 -5.65
CA TRP A 15 -12.22 8.95 -6.62
C TRP A 15 -13.54 9.60 -6.22
N CYS A 16 -13.58 10.92 -6.20
CA CYS A 16 -14.80 11.68 -6.01
C CYS A 16 -15.17 12.39 -7.32
N PRO A 17 -16.20 11.94 -8.04
CA PRO A 17 -16.61 12.54 -9.32
C PRO A 17 -16.99 14.01 -9.18
N GLU A 18 -17.72 14.37 -8.12
CA GLU A 18 -18.16 15.76 -7.90
C GLU A 18 -17.02 16.74 -7.61
N LEU A 19 -15.98 16.27 -6.92
CA LEU A 19 -14.77 17.06 -6.68
C LEU A 19 -13.77 16.94 -7.82
N GLY A 20 -13.95 15.97 -8.73
CA GLY A 20 -13.05 15.71 -9.85
C GLY A 20 -11.63 15.34 -9.45
N CYS A 21 -11.44 14.73 -8.28
CA CYS A 21 -10.10 14.43 -7.77
C CYS A 21 -10.03 13.16 -6.93
N VAL A 22 -8.81 12.63 -6.81
CA VAL A 22 -8.45 11.57 -5.88
C VAL A 22 -8.37 12.14 -4.46
N LEU A 23 -8.93 11.40 -3.51
CA LEU A 23 -8.93 11.72 -2.08
C LEU A 23 -8.04 10.74 -1.30
N ALA A 24 -7.35 11.24 -0.29
CA ALA A 24 -6.67 10.40 0.69
C ALA A 24 -7.71 9.67 1.58
N ASN A 25 -7.29 8.61 2.29
CA ASN A 25 -8.21 7.83 3.11
C ASN A 25 -8.85 8.63 4.26
N ASP A 26 -8.13 9.62 4.78
CA ASP A 26 -8.61 10.54 5.81
C ASP A 26 -9.56 11.63 5.28
N GLU A 27 -9.62 11.82 3.97
CA GLU A 27 -10.57 12.70 3.29
C GLU A 27 -11.90 11.98 2.95
N VAL A 28 -12.07 10.70 3.35
CA VAL A 28 -13.28 9.90 3.11
C VAL A 28 -13.82 9.34 4.41
N SER A 29 -15.12 9.49 4.63
CA SER A 29 -15.85 8.94 5.78
C SER A 29 -17.18 8.35 5.31
N GLU A 30 -17.45 7.09 5.66
CA GLU A 30 -18.69 6.38 5.31
C GLU A 30 -19.02 6.39 3.80
N GLY A 31 -17.98 6.29 2.95
CA GLY A 31 -18.14 6.33 1.49
C GLY A 31 -18.40 7.71 0.91
N LEU A 32 -18.33 8.76 1.74
CA LEU A 32 -18.51 10.15 1.34
C LEU A 32 -17.25 10.96 1.54
N SER A 33 -17.04 12.00 0.71
CA SER A 33 -15.98 12.98 0.92
C SER A 33 -16.25 13.80 2.18
N VAL A 34 -15.24 13.97 3.04
CA VAL A 34 -15.34 14.85 4.23
C VAL A 34 -15.67 16.28 3.79
N ARG A 35 -15.13 16.70 2.65
CA ARG A 35 -15.43 17.99 2.02
C ARG A 35 -16.62 17.84 1.08
N GLY A 36 -17.76 18.38 1.47
CA GLY A 36 -18.96 18.48 0.64
C GLY A 36 -19.92 17.29 0.76
N GLY A 37 -19.54 16.17 1.39
CA GLY A 37 -20.42 15.01 1.58
C GLY A 37 -20.77 14.27 0.29
N TYR A 38 -19.89 14.30 -0.72
CA TYR A 38 -20.15 13.69 -2.03
C TYR A 38 -19.79 12.21 -2.05
N PRO A 39 -20.49 11.38 -2.82
CA PRO A 39 -20.16 9.98 -3.00
C PRO A 39 -18.71 9.78 -3.52
N VAL A 40 -18.04 8.80 -2.94
CA VAL A 40 -16.68 8.41 -3.33
C VAL A 40 -16.69 6.97 -3.82
N GLU A 41 -16.05 6.72 -4.95
CA GLU A 41 -15.92 5.39 -5.54
C GLU A 41 -14.47 4.92 -5.55
N GLN A 42 -14.27 3.60 -5.47
CA GLN A 42 -12.97 2.99 -5.68
C GLN A 42 -12.71 2.87 -7.18
N ARG A 43 -11.62 3.48 -7.66
CA ARG A 43 -11.26 3.50 -9.08
C ARG A 43 -9.79 3.18 -9.29
N VAL A 44 -9.47 2.41 -10.30
CA VAL A 44 -8.08 2.22 -10.73
C VAL A 44 -7.72 3.38 -11.64
N MET A 45 -6.69 4.12 -11.28
CA MET A 45 -6.20 5.28 -12.02
C MET A 45 -4.67 5.28 -12.07
N ARG A 46 -4.11 5.73 -13.19
CA ARG A 46 -2.68 5.94 -13.33
C ARG A 46 -2.26 7.14 -12.48
N GLN A 47 -1.38 6.92 -11.51
CA GLN A 47 -0.97 7.91 -10.52
C GLN A 47 0.55 7.90 -10.34
N TRP A 48 1.10 9.07 -10.04
CA TRP A 48 2.43 9.15 -9.45
C TRP A 48 2.41 8.58 -8.04
N ASN A 49 3.42 7.81 -7.73
CA ASN A 49 3.64 7.22 -6.43
C ASN A 49 5.05 7.52 -5.94
N LEU A 50 5.22 7.71 -4.63
CA LEU A 50 6.52 7.74 -3.96
C LEU A 50 6.75 6.43 -3.22
N ARG A 51 7.89 5.79 -3.46
CA ARG A 51 8.30 4.52 -2.86
C ARG A 51 8.80 4.71 -1.43
N VAL A 52 7.93 5.19 -0.56
CA VAL A 52 8.21 5.39 0.87
C VAL A 52 8.56 4.06 1.56
N SER A 53 7.96 2.97 1.11
CA SER A 53 8.22 1.61 1.61
C SER A 53 9.68 1.18 1.47
N ALA A 54 10.42 1.69 0.49
CA ALA A 54 11.86 1.42 0.34
C ALA A 54 12.70 1.93 1.53
N TYR A 55 12.17 2.91 2.28
CA TYR A 55 12.81 3.46 3.46
C TYR A 55 12.29 2.87 4.78
N ALA A 56 11.35 1.93 4.75
CA ALA A 56 10.75 1.35 5.94
C ALA A 56 11.77 0.83 6.98
N PRO A 57 12.83 0.07 6.61
CA PRO A 57 13.86 -0.35 7.57
C PRO A 57 14.55 0.83 8.24
N ARG A 58 14.94 1.85 7.47
CA ARG A 58 15.63 3.05 7.98
C ARG A 58 14.71 3.96 8.79
N LEU A 59 13.42 4.00 8.43
CA LEU A 59 12.40 4.70 9.23
C LEU A 59 12.22 4.04 10.61
N LEU A 60 12.27 2.72 10.71
CA LEU A 60 12.23 2.02 11.99
C LEU A 60 13.50 2.25 12.80
N GLN A 61 14.68 2.03 12.21
CA GLN A 61 15.95 2.22 12.87
C GLN A 61 16.13 3.65 13.38
N GLY A 62 15.72 4.66 12.62
CA GLY A 62 15.81 6.06 13.01
C GLY A 62 14.90 6.44 14.18
N LEU A 63 13.95 5.62 14.62
CA LEU A 63 13.18 5.86 15.84
C LEU A 63 14.03 5.70 17.11
N ASP A 64 15.14 4.98 17.03
CA ASP A 64 16.03 4.77 18.16
C ASP A 64 16.96 5.98 18.40
N THR A 65 17.07 6.88 17.40
CA THR A 65 17.95 8.07 17.47
C THR A 65 17.21 9.37 17.81
N VAL A 66 15.88 9.41 17.76
CA VAL A 66 15.10 10.61 18.07
C VAL A 66 14.68 10.62 19.56
N ASP A 67 14.71 11.80 20.16
CA ASP A 67 14.24 12.01 21.54
C ASP A 67 12.73 12.30 21.55
N TRP A 68 11.96 11.26 21.24
CA TRP A 68 10.50 11.28 21.20
C TRP A 68 9.90 10.43 22.30
N THR A 69 8.65 10.71 22.64
CA THR A 69 7.91 9.88 23.61
C THR A 69 7.76 8.45 23.08
N ASP A 70 7.74 7.46 23.98
CA ASP A 70 7.57 6.06 23.62
C ASP A 70 6.25 5.82 22.89
N SER A 71 5.18 6.51 23.29
CA SER A 71 3.87 6.42 22.62
C SER A 71 3.94 6.83 21.14
N LEU A 72 4.67 7.91 20.83
CA LEU A 72 4.84 8.37 19.44
C LEU A 72 5.67 7.37 18.63
N LYS A 73 6.79 6.89 19.20
CA LYS A 73 7.64 5.87 18.58
C LYS A 73 6.85 4.60 18.28
N GLU A 74 6.05 4.13 19.25
CA GLU A 74 5.24 2.92 19.08
C GLU A 74 4.14 3.10 18.05
N THR A 75 3.51 4.26 18.00
CA THR A 75 2.54 4.59 16.95
C THR A 75 3.15 4.49 15.56
N GLN A 76 4.36 5.00 15.36
CA GLN A 76 5.07 4.88 14.09
C GLN A 76 5.54 3.45 13.81
N ARG A 77 6.06 2.71 14.80
CA ARG A 77 6.44 1.29 14.65
C ARG A 77 5.24 0.47 14.18
N ASN A 78 4.08 0.68 14.79
CA ASN A 78 2.85 0.00 14.43
C ASN A 78 2.36 0.38 13.03
N TRP A 79 2.49 1.63 12.63
CA TRP A 79 2.12 2.10 11.30
C TRP A 79 3.03 1.53 10.20
N ILE A 80 4.35 1.58 10.42
CA ILE A 80 5.33 0.97 9.51
C ILE A 80 5.13 -0.54 9.46
N GLY A 81 4.82 -1.16 10.60
CA GLY A 81 4.30 -2.52 10.70
C GLY A 81 5.23 -3.57 10.12
N ARG A 82 6.48 -3.64 10.62
CA ARG A 82 7.40 -4.72 10.24
C ARG A 82 6.87 -6.06 10.72
N SER A 83 6.76 -6.98 9.80
CA SER A 83 6.44 -8.37 10.11
C SER A 83 7.42 -9.31 9.39
N GLU A 84 7.90 -10.32 10.10
CA GLU A 84 8.74 -11.37 9.54
C GLU A 84 7.95 -12.66 9.48
N GLY A 85 7.89 -13.26 8.32
CA GLY A 85 7.12 -14.47 8.08
C GLY A 85 7.71 -15.30 6.95
N ALA A 86 6.88 -16.15 6.38
CA ALA A 86 7.23 -16.97 5.23
C ALA A 86 6.26 -16.71 4.07
N GLU A 87 6.79 -16.57 2.88
CA GLU A 87 6.05 -16.79 1.64
C GLU A 87 6.04 -18.28 1.34
N MET A 88 4.85 -18.84 1.12
CA MET A 88 4.68 -20.25 0.77
C MET A 88 3.85 -20.39 -0.48
N ARG A 89 4.17 -21.40 -1.28
CA ARG A 89 3.44 -21.73 -2.50
C ARG A 89 2.44 -22.85 -2.25
N PHE A 90 1.19 -22.62 -2.67
CA PHE A 90 0.12 -23.61 -2.66
C PHE A 90 -0.24 -23.92 -4.10
N ALA A 91 -0.14 -25.19 -4.49
CA ALA A 91 -0.61 -25.63 -5.78
C ALA A 91 -2.13 -25.49 -5.86
N ILE A 92 -2.63 -25.18 -7.05
CA ILE A 92 -4.07 -25.18 -7.36
C ILE A 92 -4.37 -26.48 -8.10
N LYS A 93 -5.37 -27.22 -7.64
CA LYS A 93 -5.76 -28.47 -8.27
C LYS A 93 -6.10 -28.26 -9.75
N GLY A 94 -5.45 -29.01 -10.64
CA GLY A 94 -5.66 -28.91 -12.08
C GLY A 94 -5.03 -27.71 -12.77
N GLN A 95 -4.13 -26.98 -12.10
CA GLN A 95 -3.39 -25.84 -12.67
C GLN A 95 -1.89 -26.00 -12.42
N ASP A 96 -1.08 -25.55 -13.39
CA ASP A 96 0.39 -25.64 -13.32
C ASP A 96 1.00 -24.57 -12.39
N GLU A 97 0.40 -23.40 -12.32
CA GLU A 97 0.92 -22.29 -11.55
C GLU A 97 0.30 -22.24 -10.15
N PRO A 98 1.13 -22.30 -9.09
CA PRO A 98 0.66 -22.13 -7.71
C PRO A 98 0.30 -20.65 -7.44
N PHE A 99 -0.39 -20.41 -6.34
CA PHE A 99 -0.40 -19.08 -5.75
C PHE A 99 0.47 -19.00 -4.51
N THR A 100 0.93 -17.80 -4.19
CA THR A 100 1.80 -17.54 -3.05
C THR A 100 1.02 -16.84 -1.95
N ILE A 101 1.18 -17.33 -0.72
CA ILE A 101 0.67 -16.64 0.48
C ILE A 101 1.84 -16.10 1.31
N PHE A 102 1.54 -15.15 2.17
CA PHE A 102 2.44 -14.72 3.24
C PHE A 102 1.80 -14.97 4.59
N THR A 103 2.55 -15.56 5.51
CA THR A 103 2.11 -15.82 6.89
C THR A 103 3.21 -15.55 7.90
N THR A 104 2.84 -14.98 9.03
CA THR A 104 3.72 -14.88 10.22
C THR A 104 3.62 -16.12 11.11
N ARG A 105 2.66 -17.02 10.84
CA ARG A 105 2.36 -18.24 11.57
C ARG A 105 2.58 -19.47 10.69
N ALA A 106 3.82 -19.62 10.18
CA ALA A 106 4.17 -20.76 9.34
C ALA A 106 4.04 -22.11 10.08
N ASP A 107 4.14 -22.10 11.40
CA ASP A 107 3.90 -23.25 12.28
C ASP A 107 2.51 -23.86 12.12
N THR A 108 1.50 -23.06 11.73
CA THR A 108 0.10 -23.48 11.68
C THR A 108 -0.35 -24.08 10.34
N VAL A 109 0.56 -24.27 9.39
CA VAL A 109 0.23 -24.77 8.05
C VAL A 109 -0.49 -26.12 8.05
N TYR A 110 -0.26 -26.99 9.04
CA TYR A 110 -0.94 -28.27 9.18
C TYR A 110 -2.44 -28.15 9.53
N GLY A 111 -2.85 -27.01 10.09
CA GLY A 111 -4.25 -26.72 10.43
C GLY A 111 -4.99 -25.88 9.40
N VAL A 112 -4.40 -25.67 8.22
CA VAL A 112 -5.06 -24.96 7.12
C VAL A 112 -6.20 -25.80 6.57
N THR A 113 -7.42 -25.29 6.65
CA THR A 113 -8.61 -26.00 6.20
C THR A 113 -9.32 -25.32 5.04
N PHE A 114 -8.95 -24.08 4.71
CA PHE A 114 -9.39 -23.38 3.50
C PHE A 114 -8.40 -22.27 3.16
N MET A 115 -8.53 -21.74 1.95
CA MET A 115 -7.78 -20.58 1.47
C MET A 115 -8.74 -19.44 1.20
N VAL A 116 -8.28 -18.20 1.37
CA VAL A 116 -9.10 -17.02 1.09
C VAL A 116 -8.32 -16.01 0.25
N LEU A 117 -8.98 -15.54 -0.79
CA LEU A 117 -8.50 -14.48 -1.67
C LEU A 117 -9.20 -13.16 -1.36
N ALA A 118 -8.45 -12.07 -1.46
CA ALA A 118 -9.04 -10.74 -1.53
C ALA A 118 -9.89 -10.60 -2.80
N PRO A 119 -11.03 -9.88 -2.76
CA PRO A 119 -11.87 -9.67 -3.94
C PRO A 119 -11.14 -9.06 -5.15
N GLU A 120 -10.08 -8.29 -4.89
CA GLU A 120 -9.25 -7.63 -5.91
C GLU A 120 -8.04 -8.46 -6.35
N SER A 121 -7.87 -9.66 -5.84
CA SER A 121 -6.73 -10.50 -6.17
C SER A 121 -6.77 -10.92 -7.65
N GLU A 122 -5.62 -10.86 -8.32
CA GLU A 122 -5.46 -11.34 -9.69
C GLU A 122 -5.77 -12.84 -9.86
N TYR A 123 -5.70 -13.59 -8.75
CA TYR A 123 -6.02 -15.02 -8.77
C TYR A 123 -7.52 -15.31 -8.91
N VAL A 124 -8.40 -14.36 -8.58
CA VAL A 124 -9.86 -14.58 -8.58
C VAL A 124 -10.37 -15.10 -9.92
N ALA A 125 -10.03 -14.45 -11.01
CA ALA A 125 -10.45 -14.86 -12.35
C ALA A 125 -9.92 -16.27 -12.73
N ARG A 126 -8.73 -16.64 -12.22
CA ARG A 126 -8.07 -17.90 -12.55
C ARG A 126 -8.65 -19.09 -11.78
N VAL A 127 -9.14 -18.87 -10.55
CA VAL A 127 -9.67 -19.94 -9.69
C VAL A 127 -11.20 -20.05 -9.72
N THR A 128 -11.90 -19.10 -10.32
CA THR A 128 -13.36 -19.15 -10.42
C THR A 128 -13.77 -20.12 -11.53
N THR A 129 -14.51 -21.18 -11.16
CA THR A 129 -15.07 -22.13 -12.15
C THR A 129 -16.29 -21.54 -12.83
N GLU A 130 -16.64 -22.07 -14.00
CA GLU A 130 -17.83 -21.59 -14.74
C GLU A 130 -19.12 -21.76 -13.92
N GLU A 131 -19.22 -22.83 -13.10
CA GLU A 131 -20.39 -23.09 -12.25
C GLU A 131 -20.54 -22.03 -11.14
N GLN A 132 -19.42 -21.47 -10.63
CA GLN A 132 -19.42 -20.49 -9.53
C GLN A 132 -19.37 -19.03 -10.01
N LYS A 133 -19.21 -18.82 -11.33
CA LYS A 133 -18.97 -17.49 -11.91
C LYS A 133 -20.05 -16.47 -11.55
N ALA A 134 -21.32 -16.85 -11.65
CA ALA A 134 -22.43 -15.94 -11.35
C ALA A 134 -22.45 -15.51 -9.87
N GLU A 135 -22.20 -16.44 -8.95
CA GLU A 135 -22.16 -16.14 -7.51
C GLU A 135 -20.94 -15.29 -7.14
N VAL A 136 -19.79 -15.59 -7.75
CA VAL A 136 -18.55 -14.81 -7.56
C VAL A 136 -18.74 -13.39 -8.10
N GLU A 137 -19.26 -13.21 -9.29
CA GLU A 137 -19.54 -11.88 -9.87
C GLU A 137 -20.50 -11.07 -8.98
N ALA A 138 -21.58 -11.69 -8.50
CA ALA A 138 -22.53 -11.04 -7.59
C ALA A 138 -21.85 -10.60 -6.28
N TYR A 139 -20.99 -11.45 -5.70
CA TYR A 139 -20.23 -11.12 -4.51
C TYR A 139 -19.26 -9.97 -4.74
N LEU A 140 -18.51 -9.99 -5.84
CA LEU A 140 -17.57 -8.92 -6.20
C LEU A 140 -18.28 -7.58 -6.37
N GLN A 141 -19.48 -7.55 -6.97
CA GLN A 141 -20.28 -6.33 -7.07
C GLN A 141 -20.74 -5.82 -5.70
N MET A 142 -21.15 -6.73 -4.80
CA MET A 142 -21.58 -6.38 -3.44
C MET A 142 -20.46 -5.68 -2.64
N VAL A 143 -19.21 -6.14 -2.78
CA VAL A 143 -18.08 -5.62 -2.00
C VAL A 143 -17.30 -4.51 -2.68
N LYS A 144 -17.60 -4.20 -3.94
CA LYS A 144 -16.84 -3.31 -4.82
C LYS A 144 -16.58 -1.91 -4.23
N ASN A 145 -17.56 -1.35 -3.54
CA ASN A 145 -17.52 0.02 -3.05
C ASN A 145 -17.09 0.12 -1.58
N ARG A 146 -16.77 -1.02 -0.94
CA ARG A 146 -16.34 -1.03 0.46
C ARG A 146 -14.87 -0.63 0.57
N THR A 147 -14.59 0.38 1.38
CA THR A 147 -13.23 0.81 1.69
C THR A 147 -12.52 -0.21 2.59
N GLU A 148 -11.19 -0.26 2.56
CA GLU A 148 -10.42 -1.14 3.45
C GLU A 148 -10.73 -0.87 4.94
N ARG A 149 -10.95 0.41 5.30
CA ARG A 149 -11.29 0.79 6.68
C ARG A 149 -12.63 0.20 7.12
N GLU A 150 -13.64 0.25 6.27
CA GLU A 150 -14.95 -0.36 6.53
C GLU A 150 -14.83 -1.88 6.63
N ARG A 151 -14.05 -2.51 5.78
CA ARG A 151 -13.80 -3.96 5.79
C ARG A 151 -13.08 -4.42 7.06
N ILE A 152 -12.14 -3.63 7.57
CA ILE A 152 -11.45 -3.92 8.85
C ILE A 152 -12.40 -3.76 10.04
N ALA A 153 -13.28 -2.77 10.01
CA ALA A 153 -14.21 -2.46 11.09
C ALA A 153 -15.41 -3.43 11.14
N ASP A 154 -15.83 -3.95 9.99
CA ASP A 154 -16.98 -4.85 9.88
C ASP A 154 -16.62 -6.27 10.33
N ARG A 155 -17.41 -6.81 11.25
CA ARG A 155 -17.24 -8.17 11.78
C ARG A 155 -18.20 -9.18 11.15
N ARG A 156 -19.02 -8.77 10.19
CA ARG A 156 -19.93 -9.68 9.48
C ARG A 156 -19.11 -10.64 8.64
N VAL A 157 -19.47 -11.91 8.68
CA VAL A 157 -18.85 -12.93 7.84
C VAL A 157 -19.51 -12.92 6.49
N THR A 158 -18.74 -12.65 5.44
CA THR A 158 -19.18 -12.72 4.05
C THR A 158 -18.12 -13.44 3.21
N GLY A 159 -18.53 -14.11 2.15
CA GLY A 159 -17.62 -14.79 1.25
C GLY A 159 -18.35 -15.64 0.23
N VAL A 160 -17.61 -16.13 -0.76
CA VAL A 160 -18.12 -17.01 -1.81
C VAL A 160 -17.09 -18.08 -2.16
N PHE A 161 -17.54 -19.30 -2.39
CA PHE A 161 -16.70 -20.39 -2.88
C PHE A 161 -16.38 -20.19 -4.38
N THR A 162 -15.13 -20.44 -4.78
CA THR A 162 -14.68 -20.24 -6.16
C THR A 162 -14.92 -21.44 -7.08
N GLY A 163 -15.24 -22.61 -6.49
CA GLY A 163 -15.31 -23.90 -7.19
C GLY A 163 -13.96 -24.62 -7.25
N SER A 164 -12.85 -23.97 -6.91
CA SER A 164 -11.51 -24.53 -6.99
C SER A 164 -10.95 -24.92 -5.62
N TYR A 165 -9.93 -25.79 -5.66
CA TYR A 165 -9.24 -26.28 -4.47
C TYR A 165 -7.73 -26.03 -4.59
N ALA A 166 -7.11 -25.67 -3.46
CA ALA A 166 -5.67 -25.68 -3.29
C ALA A 166 -5.20 -27.00 -2.66
N ILE A 167 -3.92 -27.29 -2.85
CA ILE A 167 -3.28 -28.45 -2.24
C ILE A 167 -2.38 -27.97 -1.10
N ASN A 168 -2.66 -28.38 0.13
CA ASN A 168 -1.79 -28.11 1.26
C ASN A 168 -0.41 -28.75 1.00
N PRO A 169 0.70 -27.99 1.02
CA PRO A 169 2.01 -28.49 0.62
C PRO A 169 2.55 -29.58 1.55
N LEU A 170 2.10 -29.65 2.81
CA LEU A 170 2.57 -30.61 3.80
C LEU A 170 1.61 -31.80 3.98
N THR A 171 0.33 -31.56 4.19
CA THR A 171 -0.67 -32.62 4.39
C THR A 171 -1.13 -33.28 3.12
N LYS A 172 -0.93 -32.62 1.96
CA LYS A 172 -1.46 -33.01 0.64
C LYS A 172 -2.99 -32.98 0.55
N ALA A 173 -3.66 -32.47 1.56
CA ALA A 173 -5.10 -32.33 1.55
C ALA A 173 -5.55 -31.27 0.52
N GLU A 174 -6.68 -31.56 -0.13
CA GLU A 174 -7.40 -30.58 -0.95
C GLU A 174 -8.20 -29.68 -0.03
N ILE A 175 -7.99 -28.36 -0.15
CA ILE A 175 -8.64 -27.34 0.66
C ILE A 175 -9.37 -26.34 -0.24
N PRO A 176 -10.63 -25.99 0.04
CA PRO A 176 -11.42 -25.10 -0.82
C PRO A 176 -10.87 -23.68 -0.82
N ILE A 177 -11.03 -23.00 -1.96
CA ILE A 177 -10.62 -21.61 -2.14
C ILE A 177 -11.87 -20.73 -2.12
N TYR A 178 -11.89 -19.77 -1.20
CA TYR A 178 -12.96 -18.77 -1.06
C TYR A 178 -12.46 -17.37 -1.45
N ILE A 179 -13.38 -16.47 -1.72
CA ILE A 179 -13.16 -15.03 -1.81
C ILE A 179 -13.88 -14.38 -0.63
N SER A 180 -13.21 -13.50 0.09
CA SER A 180 -13.83 -12.73 1.16
C SER A 180 -13.19 -11.38 1.35
N ASP A 181 -14.02 -10.41 1.73
CA ASP A 181 -13.62 -9.01 1.91
C ASP A 181 -12.85 -8.75 3.22
N TYR A 182 -12.73 -9.73 4.13
CA TYR A 182 -11.84 -9.59 5.28
C TYR A 182 -10.34 -9.72 4.92
N VAL A 183 -10.02 -10.25 3.73
CA VAL A 183 -8.66 -10.31 3.20
C VAL A 183 -8.35 -9.06 2.37
N LEU A 184 -7.25 -8.39 2.66
CA LEU A 184 -6.85 -7.15 2.00
C LEU A 184 -5.76 -7.42 0.95
N SER A 185 -5.96 -6.93 -0.27
CA SER A 185 -4.98 -7.08 -1.36
C SER A 185 -3.68 -6.29 -1.13
N GLY A 186 -3.75 -5.22 -0.35
CA GLY A 186 -2.59 -4.36 -0.07
C GLY A 186 -1.64 -4.89 1.00
N TYR A 187 -1.94 -6.02 1.64
CA TYR A 187 -1.05 -6.66 2.61
C TYR A 187 -0.73 -8.10 2.19
N GLY A 188 0.54 -8.39 2.03
CA GLY A 188 1.00 -9.69 1.57
C GLY A 188 0.81 -9.91 0.08
N THR A 189 0.12 -10.97 -0.30
CA THR A 189 -0.10 -11.40 -1.69
C THR A 189 -1.57 -11.28 -2.11
N GLY A 190 -2.45 -10.78 -1.24
CA GLY A 190 -3.89 -10.82 -1.45
C GLY A 190 -4.50 -12.23 -1.37
N ALA A 191 -3.73 -13.19 -0.87
CA ALA A 191 -4.15 -14.56 -0.59
C ALA A 191 -3.66 -14.99 0.80
N ILE A 192 -4.51 -15.65 1.57
CA ILE A 192 -4.16 -16.17 2.88
C ILE A 192 -4.48 -17.66 3.00
N MET A 193 -3.70 -18.36 3.79
CA MET A 193 -4.07 -19.66 4.35
C MET A 193 -4.88 -19.41 5.61
N ALA A 194 -6.02 -20.06 5.75
CA ALA A 194 -6.91 -19.89 6.88
C ALA A 194 -6.75 -21.03 7.89
N VAL A 195 -6.57 -20.65 9.15
CA VAL A 195 -6.35 -21.60 10.28
C VAL A 195 -7.36 -21.31 11.37
N PRO A 196 -8.60 -21.81 11.25
CA PRO A 196 -9.70 -21.43 12.12
C PRO A 196 -9.49 -21.76 13.59
N ALA A 197 -8.68 -22.75 13.92
CA ALA A 197 -8.37 -23.07 15.31
C ALA A 197 -7.58 -21.95 16.03
N HIS A 198 -6.84 -21.09 15.29
CA HIS A 198 -5.86 -20.18 15.85
C HIS A 198 -5.96 -18.73 15.29
N ASP A 199 -7.07 -18.40 14.64
CA ASP A 199 -7.42 -17.05 14.19
C ASP A 199 -8.93 -16.84 14.30
N SER A 200 -9.35 -15.78 14.97
CA SER A 200 -10.77 -15.54 15.28
C SER A 200 -11.62 -15.20 14.05
N ARG A 201 -11.02 -14.59 13.01
CA ARG A 201 -11.74 -14.30 11.76
C ARG A 201 -11.94 -15.58 10.95
N ASP A 202 -10.88 -16.38 10.83
CA ASP A 202 -10.93 -17.69 10.17
C ASP A 202 -11.90 -18.62 10.91
N TYR A 203 -11.94 -18.55 12.25
CA TYR A 203 -12.88 -19.32 13.06
C TYR A 203 -14.33 -18.97 12.74
N ALA A 204 -14.66 -17.66 12.75
CA ALA A 204 -16.00 -17.19 12.43
C ALA A 204 -16.41 -17.60 11.00
N PHE A 205 -15.48 -17.52 10.05
CA PHE A 205 -15.70 -17.94 8.67
C PHE A 205 -15.92 -19.46 8.57
N ALA A 206 -15.10 -20.26 9.23
CA ALA A 206 -15.23 -21.71 9.23
C ALA A 206 -16.56 -22.18 9.85
N LYS A 207 -17.00 -21.54 10.94
CA LYS A 207 -18.31 -21.82 11.55
C LYS A 207 -19.46 -21.46 10.61
N HIS A 208 -19.38 -20.33 9.91
CA HIS A 208 -20.41 -19.87 8.97
C HIS A 208 -20.55 -20.80 7.76
N PHE A 209 -19.43 -21.25 7.19
CA PHE A 209 -19.41 -22.14 6.03
C PHE A 209 -19.29 -23.63 6.35
N ASN A 210 -19.40 -23.98 7.63
CA ASN A 210 -19.29 -25.35 8.13
C ASN A 210 -18.02 -26.07 7.68
N LEU A 211 -16.87 -25.38 7.79
CA LEU A 211 -15.55 -25.90 7.43
C LEU A 211 -14.86 -26.54 8.66
N PRO A 212 -13.91 -27.46 8.44
CA PRO A 212 -13.19 -28.13 9.53
C PRO A 212 -12.36 -27.15 10.38
N ILE A 213 -12.26 -27.42 11.67
CA ILE A 213 -11.43 -26.67 12.63
C ILE A 213 -10.50 -27.68 13.30
N ILE A 214 -9.19 -27.56 13.08
CA ILE A 214 -8.17 -28.51 13.55
C ILE A 214 -7.28 -27.80 14.57
N PRO A 215 -7.37 -28.15 15.88
CA PRO A 215 -6.50 -27.58 16.90
C PRO A 215 -5.05 -28.07 16.73
N LEU A 216 -4.09 -27.14 16.86
CA LEU A 216 -2.67 -27.41 16.70
C LEU A 216 -1.86 -27.21 17.98
N ILE A 217 -2.50 -26.78 19.07
CA ILE A 217 -1.87 -26.54 20.37
C ILE A 217 -2.53 -27.44 21.41
N GLU A 218 -1.70 -28.10 22.21
CA GLU A 218 -2.15 -29.00 23.28
C GLU A 218 -3.03 -28.25 24.28
N GLY A 219 -4.19 -28.86 24.62
CA GLY A 219 -5.15 -28.27 25.54
C GLY A 219 -5.96 -27.08 24.98
N ALA A 220 -5.81 -26.72 23.72
CA ALA A 220 -6.63 -25.70 23.10
C ALA A 220 -8.07 -26.15 22.91
N ASP A 221 -9.02 -25.53 23.62
CA ASP A 221 -10.44 -25.72 23.39
C ASP A 221 -10.93 -24.79 22.30
N VAL A 222 -11.32 -25.34 21.16
CA VAL A 222 -11.81 -24.63 19.98
C VAL A 222 -13.30 -24.90 19.72
N SER A 223 -14.05 -25.34 20.70
CA SER A 223 -15.47 -25.66 20.57
C SER A 223 -16.33 -24.42 20.34
N GLU A 224 -16.07 -23.34 21.08
CA GLU A 224 -16.87 -22.12 21.09
C GLU A 224 -16.13 -20.91 20.48
N GLN A 225 -14.78 -20.90 20.47
CA GLN A 225 -13.96 -19.83 19.94
C GLN A 225 -12.60 -20.34 19.49
N SER A 226 -11.85 -19.52 18.71
CA SER A 226 -10.47 -19.80 18.37
C SER A 226 -9.55 -19.68 19.59
N PHE A 227 -8.42 -20.38 19.53
CA PHE A 227 -7.33 -20.25 20.50
C PHE A 227 -6.20 -19.42 19.86
N ASP A 228 -6.26 -18.10 19.99
CA ASP A 228 -5.38 -17.16 19.30
C ASP A 228 -4.01 -16.97 19.99
N ALA A 229 -3.76 -17.61 21.14
CA ALA A 229 -2.48 -17.53 21.84
C ALA A 229 -1.34 -18.07 20.96
N LYS A 230 -0.19 -17.39 21.04
CA LYS A 230 1.01 -17.76 20.27
C LYS A 230 2.03 -18.51 21.14
N GLU A 231 1.54 -19.34 22.02
CA GLU A 231 2.32 -20.12 22.98
C GLU A 231 1.66 -21.48 23.22
N GLY A 232 2.43 -22.44 23.70
CA GLY A 232 2.00 -23.81 23.96
C GLY A 232 2.78 -24.84 23.13
N VAL A 233 2.42 -26.10 23.30
CA VAL A 233 3.06 -27.24 22.64
C VAL A 233 2.28 -27.64 21.39
N MET A 234 2.99 -27.82 20.29
CA MET A 234 2.37 -28.21 19.01
C MET A 234 1.89 -29.65 19.00
N ILE A 235 0.67 -29.84 18.49
CA ILE A 235 0.04 -31.17 18.21
C ILE A 235 -0.52 -31.13 16.77
N ASN A 236 -0.87 -32.29 16.22
CA ASN A 236 -1.45 -32.43 14.86
C ASN A 236 -0.62 -31.74 13.76
N SER A 237 0.67 -31.56 13.98
CA SER A 237 1.56 -30.70 13.18
C SER A 237 2.78 -31.45 12.63
N GLY A 238 2.66 -32.78 12.41
CA GLY A 238 3.71 -33.60 11.82
C GLY A 238 5.04 -33.49 12.57
N PHE A 239 6.11 -33.08 11.91
CA PHE A 239 7.45 -32.98 12.52
C PHE A 239 7.57 -31.87 13.59
N LEU A 240 6.59 -30.99 13.70
CA LEU A 240 6.55 -29.94 14.73
C LEU A 240 5.92 -30.42 16.05
N ASN A 241 5.31 -31.61 16.09
CA ASN A 241 4.68 -32.12 17.28
C ASN A 241 5.65 -32.15 18.48
N GLY A 242 5.19 -31.69 19.65
CA GLY A 242 5.99 -31.59 20.86
C GLY A 242 6.89 -30.35 20.96
N MET A 243 7.01 -29.52 19.90
CA MET A 243 7.76 -28.28 19.96
C MET A 243 6.93 -27.17 20.59
N GLN A 244 7.61 -26.22 21.24
CA GLN A 244 6.98 -24.95 21.60
C GLN A 244 6.68 -24.14 20.33
N VAL A 245 5.59 -23.36 20.31
CA VAL A 245 5.17 -22.56 19.15
C VAL A 245 6.31 -21.71 18.60
N LYS A 246 7.11 -21.06 19.45
CA LYS A 246 8.25 -20.24 19.04
C LYS A 246 9.29 -21.03 18.24
N ASP A 247 9.61 -22.23 18.70
CA ASP A 247 10.60 -23.10 18.05
C ASP A 247 10.01 -23.71 16.77
N ALA A 248 8.72 -24.05 16.79
CA ALA A 248 7.99 -24.55 15.63
C ALA A 248 7.95 -23.54 14.48
N ILE A 249 7.75 -22.23 14.76
CA ILE A 249 7.81 -21.17 13.75
C ILE A 249 9.19 -21.16 13.08
N GLN A 250 10.26 -21.24 13.86
CA GLN A 250 11.61 -21.23 13.31
C GLN A 250 11.92 -22.49 12.51
N ALA A 251 11.59 -23.65 13.05
CA ALA A 251 11.77 -24.94 12.38
C ALA A 251 10.99 -25.00 11.05
N MET A 252 9.77 -24.47 11.00
CA MET A 252 8.99 -24.41 9.77
C MET A 252 9.60 -23.43 8.74
N LYS A 253 10.10 -22.26 9.15
CA LYS A 253 10.80 -21.33 8.25
C LYS A 253 12.02 -22.00 7.59
N GLU A 254 12.78 -22.74 8.36
CA GLU A 254 13.94 -23.51 7.85
C GLU A 254 13.48 -24.61 6.89
N HIS A 255 12.45 -25.37 7.25
CA HIS A 255 11.88 -26.42 6.40
C HIS A 255 11.40 -25.87 5.06
N ILE A 256 10.62 -24.77 5.06
CA ILE A 256 10.10 -24.12 3.85
C ILE A 256 11.25 -23.71 2.92
N THR A 257 12.33 -23.14 3.47
CA THR A 257 13.49 -22.69 2.71
C THR A 257 14.26 -23.88 2.14
N ASN A 258 14.53 -24.90 2.96
CA ASN A 258 15.33 -26.07 2.58
C ASN A 258 14.63 -26.97 1.55
N THR A 259 13.29 -27.03 1.59
CA THR A 259 12.50 -27.86 0.66
C THR A 259 12.07 -27.10 -0.59
N GLY A 260 12.35 -25.78 -0.67
CA GLY A 260 11.94 -24.94 -1.80
C GLY A 260 10.44 -24.67 -1.85
N LEU A 261 9.67 -24.94 -0.78
CA LEU A 261 8.24 -24.60 -0.70
C LEU A 261 7.99 -23.11 -0.66
N GLY A 262 9.00 -22.32 -0.30
CA GLY A 262 8.89 -20.86 -0.21
C GLY A 262 10.19 -20.22 0.30
N ARG A 263 10.05 -19.09 0.96
CA ARG A 263 11.18 -18.33 1.53
C ARG A 263 10.75 -17.51 2.75
N VAL A 264 11.68 -17.22 3.62
CA VAL A 264 11.48 -16.23 4.69
C VAL A 264 11.47 -14.83 4.06
N LYS A 265 10.54 -13.98 4.50
CA LYS A 265 10.38 -12.62 4.02
C LYS A 265 10.02 -11.66 5.13
N VAL A 266 10.58 -10.47 5.06
CA VAL A 266 10.13 -9.33 5.87
C VAL A 266 9.17 -8.49 5.04
N ASN A 267 8.00 -8.26 5.56
CA ASN A 267 6.99 -7.36 4.99
C ASN A 267 6.79 -6.13 5.88
N TYR A 268 6.34 -5.07 5.25
CA TYR A 268 5.96 -3.84 5.93
C TYR A 268 4.49 -3.50 5.59
N ARG A 269 3.75 -3.00 6.57
CA ARG A 269 2.39 -2.49 6.35
C ARG A 269 2.42 -1.14 5.64
N LEU A 270 3.50 -0.35 5.87
CA LEU A 270 3.74 0.92 5.20
C LEU A 270 3.68 0.75 3.68
N ARG A 271 2.83 1.53 3.04
CA ARG A 271 2.62 1.54 1.59
C ARG A 271 3.29 2.74 0.96
N ASP A 272 3.51 2.63 -0.35
CA ASP A 272 3.92 3.76 -1.16
C ASP A 272 2.83 4.82 -1.18
N ALA A 273 3.24 6.08 -1.21
CA ALA A 273 2.31 7.19 -1.18
C ALA A 273 1.82 7.53 -2.58
N VAL A 274 0.51 7.63 -2.79
CA VAL A 274 -0.06 8.26 -3.98
C VAL A 274 0.29 9.74 -3.95
N PHE A 275 1.08 10.17 -4.93
CA PHE A 275 1.75 11.48 -4.92
C PHE A 275 1.24 12.44 -5.99
N SER A 276 0.12 12.17 -6.62
CA SER A 276 -0.51 13.07 -7.59
C SER A 276 -1.94 13.40 -7.20
N ARG A 277 -2.37 14.61 -7.53
CA ARG A 277 -3.73 15.13 -7.32
C ARG A 277 -4.22 15.83 -8.59
N GLN A 278 -5.49 15.70 -8.86
CA GLN A 278 -6.19 16.35 -9.95
C GLN A 278 -6.70 17.71 -9.47
N ARG A 279 -5.77 18.55 -9.01
CA ARG A 279 -6.02 19.89 -8.47
C ARG A 279 -5.15 20.91 -9.17
N TYR A 280 -5.59 22.15 -9.27
CA TYR A 280 -4.76 23.24 -9.77
C TYR A 280 -3.70 23.66 -8.75
N TRP A 281 -4.13 23.93 -7.49
CA TRP A 281 -3.22 24.36 -6.44
C TRP A 281 -2.40 23.18 -5.90
N GLY A 282 -1.12 23.21 -6.17
CA GLY A 282 -0.10 22.25 -5.77
C GLY A 282 1.16 22.46 -6.60
N GLU A 283 2.27 21.89 -6.17
CA GLU A 283 3.51 21.90 -6.93
C GLU A 283 3.32 21.11 -8.24
N PRO A 284 3.57 21.72 -9.43
CA PRO A 284 3.47 21.02 -10.70
C PRO A 284 4.60 20.00 -10.85
N PHE A 285 4.33 18.90 -11.53
CA PHE A 285 5.37 17.94 -11.89
C PHE A 285 6.21 18.47 -13.05
N PRO A 286 7.55 18.56 -12.91
CA PRO A 286 8.43 19.00 -13.99
C PRO A 286 8.66 17.87 -15.00
N VAL A 287 7.58 17.36 -15.60
CA VAL A 287 7.57 16.15 -16.44
C VAL A 287 6.74 16.38 -17.70
N TYR A 288 7.28 15.97 -18.83
CA TYR A 288 6.55 15.84 -20.08
C TYR A 288 6.49 14.38 -20.54
N TYR A 289 5.58 14.07 -21.44
CA TYR A 289 5.36 12.70 -21.92
C TYR A 289 5.72 12.55 -23.39
N LYS A 290 6.62 11.60 -23.67
CA LYS A 290 6.93 11.16 -25.02
C LYS A 290 6.60 9.67 -25.15
N ASP A 291 5.76 9.31 -26.11
CA ASP A 291 5.30 7.93 -26.33
C ASP A 291 4.73 7.27 -25.05
N GLY A 292 4.00 8.07 -24.24
CA GLY A 292 3.43 7.63 -22.96
C GLY A 292 4.43 7.46 -21.81
N MET A 293 5.72 7.73 -22.05
CA MET A 293 6.79 7.65 -21.05
C MET A 293 7.12 9.04 -20.48
N PRO A 294 7.29 9.16 -19.15
CA PRO A 294 7.61 10.44 -18.53
C PRO A 294 9.10 10.79 -18.66
N TYR A 295 9.38 12.03 -18.99
CA TYR A 295 10.71 12.63 -19.05
C TYR A 295 10.76 13.89 -18.20
N MET A 296 11.86 14.10 -17.48
CA MET A 296 12.08 15.32 -16.71
C MET A 296 12.42 16.49 -17.65
N ILE A 297 11.88 17.69 -17.36
CA ILE A 297 12.42 18.90 -17.95
C ILE A 297 13.82 19.17 -17.39
N PRO A 298 14.70 19.91 -18.10
CA PRO A 298 16.03 20.24 -17.58
C PRO A 298 15.96 20.99 -16.25
N GLU A 299 16.85 20.67 -15.32
CA GLU A 299 16.91 21.31 -14.00
C GLU A 299 17.12 22.83 -14.09
N SER A 300 17.87 23.30 -15.11
CA SER A 300 18.06 24.72 -15.39
C SER A 300 16.79 25.49 -15.76
N CYS A 301 15.69 24.77 -16.03
CA CYS A 301 14.39 25.36 -16.40
C CYS A 301 13.41 25.36 -15.20
N LEU A 302 13.88 25.04 -14.01
CA LEU A 302 13.09 25.12 -12.78
C LEU A 302 13.22 26.52 -12.14
N PRO A 303 12.19 26.99 -11.45
CA PRO A 303 10.92 26.34 -11.16
C PRO A 303 9.96 26.29 -12.36
N LEU A 304 9.18 25.22 -12.48
CA LEU A 304 8.03 25.16 -13.36
C LEU A 304 6.84 25.83 -12.67
N GLU A 305 6.39 26.97 -13.18
CA GLU A 305 5.31 27.75 -12.59
C GLU A 305 3.94 27.28 -13.09
N LEU A 306 2.92 27.41 -12.23
CA LEU A 306 1.54 27.11 -12.60
C LEU A 306 1.06 28.11 -13.67
N PRO A 307 0.41 27.63 -14.76
CA PRO A 307 -0.09 28.49 -15.83
C PRO A 307 -1.37 29.18 -15.42
N ALA A 308 -1.71 30.28 -16.04
CA ALA A 308 -3.03 30.89 -15.94
C ALA A 308 -4.10 29.91 -16.51
N VAL A 309 -5.21 29.75 -15.81
CA VAL A 309 -6.37 28.97 -16.25
C VAL A 309 -7.64 29.80 -16.15
N SER A 310 -8.60 29.51 -17.01
CA SER A 310 -9.92 30.17 -17.00
C SER A 310 -10.87 29.50 -16.00
N ASP A 311 -10.65 28.23 -15.65
CA ASP A 311 -11.46 27.46 -14.72
C ASP A 311 -10.55 26.51 -13.89
N PHE A 312 -10.82 26.41 -12.61
CA PHE A 312 -10.13 25.53 -11.67
C PHE A 312 -10.80 24.15 -11.52
N LYS A 313 -11.87 23.91 -12.25
CA LYS A 313 -12.53 22.61 -12.32
C LYS A 313 -11.85 21.69 -13.33
N PRO A 314 -12.07 20.36 -13.23
CA PRO A 314 -11.70 19.44 -14.30
C PRO A 314 -12.23 19.89 -15.65
N THR A 315 -11.56 19.51 -16.74
CA THR A 315 -12.04 19.77 -18.10
C THR A 315 -13.35 19.03 -18.37
N THR A 316 -14.04 19.40 -19.43
CA THR A 316 -15.28 18.69 -19.86
C THR A 316 -15.03 17.22 -20.24
N THR A 317 -13.78 16.85 -20.51
CA THR A 317 -13.33 15.48 -20.80
C THR A 317 -12.87 14.73 -19.55
N GLY A 318 -12.90 15.38 -18.37
CA GLY A 318 -12.50 14.78 -17.09
C GLY A 318 -11.00 14.82 -16.79
N GLU A 319 -10.23 15.60 -17.56
CA GLU A 319 -8.81 15.83 -17.26
C GLU A 319 -8.65 16.79 -16.07
N PRO A 320 -7.51 16.76 -15.35
CA PRO A 320 -7.23 17.70 -14.27
C PRO A 320 -7.32 19.17 -14.71
N PRO A 321 -7.49 20.12 -13.77
CA PRO A 321 -7.65 21.56 -14.10
C PRO A 321 -6.57 22.17 -14.97
N LEU A 322 -5.31 21.67 -14.91
CA LEU A 322 -4.23 22.10 -15.78
C LEU A 322 -4.50 21.81 -17.28
N GLY A 323 -5.42 20.88 -17.57
CA GLY A 323 -5.93 20.65 -18.92
C GLY A 323 -6.69 21.85 -19.52
N ASN A 324 -7.17 22.79 -18.69
CA ASN A 324 -7.78 24.05 -19.16
C ASN A 324 -6.75 25.12 -19.56
N ALA A 325 -5.47 24.93 -19.25
CA ALA A 325 -4.43 25.87 -19.61
C ALA A 325 -4.11 25.79 -21.11
N ASP A 326 -3.89 26.93 -21.73
CA ASP A 326 -3.37 27.00 -23.12
C ASP A 326 -1.85 26.79 -23.14
N LEU A 327 -1.12 27.49 -22.27
CA LEU A 327 0.33 27.41 -22.16
C LEU A 327 0.71 26.27 -21.21
N TRP A 328 0.63 25.01 -21.70
CA TRP A 328 0.97 23.82 -20.90
C TRP A 328 1.45 22.65 -21.78
N ALA A 329 2.46 22.92 -22.61
CA ALA A 329 3.22 21.93 -23.35
C ALA A 329 4.71 22.26 -23.28
N TRP A 330 5.56 21.28 -23.47
CA TRP A 330 7.02 21.40 -23.36
C TRP A 330 7.67 21.33 -24.74
N ASP A 331 8.33 22.40 -25.14
CA ASP A 331 9.18 22.47 -26.33
C ASP A 331 10.60 22.04 -25.98
N THR A 332 10.99 20.84 -26.43
CA THR A 332 12.29 20.24 -26.13
C THR A 332 13.44 20.92 -26.92
N ALA A 333 13.15 21.57 -28.03
CA ALA A 333 14.16 22.27 -28.84
C ALA A 333 14.59 23.58 -28.19
N ASN A 334 13.64 24.27 -27.56
CA ASN A 334 13.88 25.61 -26.97
C ASN A 334 13.86 25.57 -25.42
N ASN A 335 13.60 24.42 -24.82
CA ASN A 335 13.52 24.24 -23.38
C ASN A 335 12.58 25.25 -22.68
N LYS A 336 11.34 25.35 -23.15
CA LYS A 336 10.34 26.27 -22.60
C LYS A 336 8.92 25.72 -22.68
N VAL A 337 8.06 26.26 -21.84
CA VAL A 337 6.62 26.05 -21.91
C VAL A 337 6.03 26.81 -23.08
N VAL A 338 5.18 26.14 -23.86
CA VAL A 338 4.50 26.68 -25.05
C VAL A 338 3.02 26.33 -25.06
N SER A 339 2.26 26.85 -26.03
CA SER A 339 0.85 26.51 -26.20
C SER A 339 0.68 25.02 -26.50
N LYS A 340 -0.32 24.40 -25.87
CA LYS A 340 -0.69 22.99 -26.12
C LYS A 340 -1.15 22.73 -27.55
N SER A 341 -1.56 23.78 -28.27
CA SER A 341 -1.90 23.67 -29.70
C SER A 341 -0.72 23.32 -30.60
N LEU A 342 0.52 23.49 -30.08
CA LEU A 342 1.76 23.17 -30.80
C LEU A 342 2.24 21.73 -30.56
N ILE A 343 1.52 20.91 -29.78
CA ILE A 343 1.90 19.51 -29.51
C ILE A 343 1.91 18.73 -30.83
N ASP A 344 3.10 18.28 -31.21
CA ASP A 344 3.36 17.48 -32.41
C ASP A 344 3.87 16.06 -32.09
N ASN A 345 4.17 15.79 -30.81
CA ASN A 345 4.78 14.56 -30.31
C ASN A 345 6.14 14.21 -30.97
N VAL A 346 6.82 15.20 -31.52
CA VAL A 346 8.15 15.10 -32.11
C VAL A 346 9.14 16.01 -31.39
N SER A 347 8.78 17.29 -31.24
CA SER A 347 9.55 18.35 -30.57
C SER A 347 8.79 19.00 -29.42
N VAL A 348 7.47 19.02 -29.49
CA VAL A 348 6.59 19.58 -28.46
C VAL A 348 5.71 18.50 -27.88
N PHE A 349 5.77 18.34 -26.58
CA PHE A 349 5.15 17.25 -25.84
C PHE A 349 4.20 17.77 -24.76
N PRO A 350 3.15 16.97 -24.37
CA PRO A 350 2.27 17.33 -23.28
C PRO A 350 3.00 17.29 -21.93
N LEU A 351 2.78 18.30 -21.08
CA LEU A 351 3.19 18.29 -19.67
C LEU A 351 2.20 17.51 -18.80
N GLU A 352 2.68 17.05 -17.63
CA GLU A 352 1.83 16.42 -16.61
C GLU A 352 0.72 17.38 -16.16
N LEU A 353 -0.51 16.87 -16.08
CA LEU A 353 -1.68 17.67 -15.71
C LEU A 353 -2.00 17.62 -14.21
N CYS A 354 -1.48 16.61 -13.49
CA CYS A 354 -1.63 16.53 -12.04
C CYS A 354 -0.66 17.46 -11.32
N THR A 355 -1.02 17.86 -10.11
CA THR A 355 -0.11 18.51 -9.18
C THR A 355 0.24 17.57 -8.03
N MET A 356 1.31 17.87 -7.31
CA MET A 356 1.72 17.14 -6.12
C MET A 356 0.72 17.38 -4.97
N PRO A 357 0.54 16.45 -4.03
CA PRO A 357 -0.30 16.65 -2.86
C PRO A 357 0.30 17.71 -1.92
N GLY A 358 -0.52 18.27 -1.01
CA GLY A 358 -0.08 19.27 -0.04
C GLY A 358 1.10 18.83 0.83
N PHE A 359 1.23 17.52 1.08
CA PHE A 359 2.36 17.01 1.84
C PHE A 359 3.70 16.98 1.08
N ALA A 360 3.73 17.31 -0.21
CA ALA A 360 4.99 17.48 -0.95
C ALA A 360 5.82 18.61 -0.34
N GLY A 361 5.25 19.80 -0.22
CA GLY A 361 5.90 20.93 0.42
C GLY A 361 5.97 20.82 1.93
N SER A 362 4.86 20.42 2.59
CA SER A 362 4.80 20.39 4.05
C SER A 362 5.72 19.34 4.69
N SER A 363 6.14 18.32 3.96
CA SER A 363 7.06 17.31 4.50
C SER A 363 8.48 17.81 4.74
N ALA A 364 8.90 18.91 4.09
CA ALA A 364 10.27 19.44 4.18
C ALA A 364 10.32 20.93 4.57
N TYR A 365 9.20 21.54 5.00
CA TYR A 365 9.11 22.97 5.27
C TYR A 365 10.05 23.44 6.35
N TYR A 366 10.37 22.61 7.35
CA TYR A 366 11.31 22.93 8.42
C TYR A 366 12.73 23.19 7.91
N LEU A 367 13.14 22.54 6.83
CA LEU A 367 14.41 22.84 6.16
C LEU A 367 14.39 24.26 5.55
N ARG A 368 13.29 24.64 4.95
CA ARG A 368 13.13 25.97 4.40
C ARG A 368 13.14 27.07 5.48
N TYR A 369 12.66 26.77 6.67
CA TYR A 369 12.71 27.70 7.80
C TYR A 369 14.15 28.01 8.26
N MET A 370 15.08 27.08 8.05
CA MET A 370 16.49 27.31 8.39
C MET A 370 17.13 28.37 7.48
N ASP A 371 16.60 28.56 6.27
CA ASP A 371 17.20 29.43 5.24
C ASP A 371 16.12 29.98 4.29
N ASN A 372 15.20 30.74 4.84
CA ASN A 372 13.98 31.18 4.15
C ASN A 372 14.19 32.23 3.05
N HIS A 373 15.35 32.86 2.98
CA HIS A 373 15.72 33.83 1.96
C HIS A 373 16.64 33.27 0.86
N ASN A 374 16.88 31.97 0.84
CA ASN A 374 17.73 31.34 -0.15
C ASN A 374 16.95 31.07 -1.45
N ASP A 375 17.26 31.79 -2.50
CA ASP A 375 16.62 31.62 -3.81
C ASP A 375 17.26 30.51 -4.66
N ALA A 376 18.43 29.98 -4.25
CA ALA A 376 19.19 29.00 -5.02
C ALA A 376 18.94 27.54 -4.60
N ALA A 377 18.54 27.31 -3.36
CA ALA A 377 18.34 25.97 -2.80
C ALA A 377 17.24 25.94 -1.73
N LEU A 378 16.71 24.75 -1.45
CA LEU A 378 15.75 24.51 -0.36
C LEU A 378 16.34 24.97 0.99
N VAL A 379 17.62 24.69 1.22
CA VAL A 379 18.42 25.11 2.35
C VAL A 379 19.91 25.15 1.92
N GLY A 380 20.62 26.21 2.27
CA GLY A 380 22.05 26.32 2.02
C GLY A 380 22.84 25.41 2.99
N LYS A 381 24.02 24.98 2.55
CA LYS A 381 24.89 24.09 3.35
C LYS A 381 25.25 24.69 4.71
N GLU A 382 25.60 25.97 4.74
CA GLU A 382 26.00 26.67 5.96
C GLU A 382 24.86 26.73 6.99
N ALA A 383 23.64 27.08 6.55
CA ALA A 383 22.46 27.10 7.41
C ALA A 383 22.10 25.70 7.91
N ASN A 384 22.19 24.69 7.05
CA ASN A 384 21.91 23.31 7.46
C ASN A 384 22.97 22.76 8.41
N ASP A 385 24.25 23.03 8.16
CA ASP A 385 25.35 22.63 9.05
C ASP A 385 25.24 23.30 10.45
N TYR A 386 24.68 24.50 10.52
CA TYR A 386 24.46 25.23 11.77
C TYR A 386 23.25 24.71 12.56
N TRP A 387 22.07 24.65 11.94
CA TRP A 387 20.83 24.28 12.60
C TRP A 387 20.69 22.77 12.77
N ARG A 388 21.16 21.99 11.82
CA ARG A 388 21.19 20.53 11.74
C ARG A 388 19.81 19.89 11.90
N GLN A 389 19.31 19.81 13.13
CA GLN A 389 18.07 19.13 13.51
C GLN A 389 17.09 20.07 14.21
N VAL A 390 15.83 19.70 14.22
CA VAL A 390 14.78 20.41 14.94
C VAL A 390 14.83 20.02 16.43
N ASN A 391 15.05 20.99 17.30
CA ASN A 391 15.18 20.77 18.73
C ASN A 391 13.83 20.55 19.44
N LEU A 392 12.76 21.19 18.95
CA LEU A 392 11.42 21.07 19.50
C LEU A 392 10.39 21.15 18.37
N TYR A 393 9.51 20.14 18.30
CA TYR A 393 8.46 20.06 17.30
C TYR A 393 7.12 19.74 17.97
N ILE A 394 6.15 20.65 17.86
CA ILE A 394 4.86 20.55 18.54
C ILE A 394 3.76 20.49 17.49
N GLY A 395 2.84 19.53 17.64
CA GLY A 395 1.69 19.37 16.77
C GLY A 395 0.69 18.33 17.29
N GLY A 396 -0.40 18.14 16.58
CA GLY A 396 -1.44 17.16 16.92
C GLY A 396 -0.99 15.73 16.68
N THR A 397 -1.56 14.80 17.43
CA THR A 397 -1.25 13.35 17.33
C THR A 397 -1.64 12.76 15.98
N GLU A 398 -2.56 13.36 15.24
CA GLU A 398 -2.96 13.00 13.89
C GLU A 398 -1.82 13.04 12.87
N HIS A 399 -0.77 13.83 13.16
CA HIS A 399 0.41 13.93 12.32
C HIS A 399 1.48 12.86 12.59
N ALA A 400 1.29 12.03 13.62
CA ALA A 400 2.25 10.99 14.00
C ALA A 400 2.56 10.00 12.86
N THR A 401 1.54 9.59 12.11
CA THR A 401 1.63 8.57 11.05
C THR A 401 1.62 9.14 9.63
N GLY A 402 1.17 10.38 9.47
CA GLY A 402 1.18 11.06 8.17
C GLY A 402 2.41 11.94 8.01
N HIS A 403 2.28 13.21 8.41
CA HIS A 403 3.31 14.23 8.23
C HIS A 403 4.70 13.82 8.74
N LEU A 404 4.80 13.29 9.97
CA LEU A 404 6.11 12.94 10.54
C LEU A 404 6.80 11.78 9.82
N ILE A 405 6.06 10.80 9.32
CA ILE A 405 6.66 9.72 8.51
C ILE A 405 7.18 10.28 7.19
N TYR A 406 6.40 11.12 6.50
CA TYR A 406 6.83 11.73 5.25
C TYR A 406 8.01 12.69 5.45
N SER A 407 8.02 13.50 6.51
CA SER A 407 9.15 14.36 6.85
C SER A 407 10.44 13.57 7.08
N ARG A 408 10.35 12.47 7.83
CA ARG A 408 11.49 11.58 8.07
C ARG A 408 11.94 10.84 6.81
N PHE A 409 11.00 10.47 5.92
CA PHE A 409 11.32 9.91 4.60
C PHE A 409 12.10 10.93 3.76
N TRP A 410 11.59 12.16 3.62
CA TRP A 410 12.25 13.22 2.86
C TRP A 410 13.63 13.55 3.43
N ASN A 411 13.75 13.64 4.75
CA ASN A 411 15.04 13.90 5.40
C ASN A 411 16.07 12.83 5.01
N LYS A 412 15.72 11.56 5.10
CA LYS A 412 16.62 10.45 4.72
C LYS A 412 16.96 10.46 3.23
N PHE A 413 16.00 10.78 2.38
CA PHE A 413 16.22 10.86 0.94
C PHE A 413 17.13 12.04 0.57
N LEU A 414 16.91 13.22 1.12
CA LEU A 414 17.74 14.39 0.90
C LEU A 414 19.17 14.21 1.45
N PHE A 415 19.30 13.50 2.57
CA PHE A 415 20.60 13.09 3.10
C PHE A 415 21.33 12.16 2.11
N ASP A 416 20.66 11.16 1.56
CA ASP A 416 21.25 10.24 0.58
C ASP A 416 21.70 10.96 -0.70
N LEU A 417 21.07 12.07 -1.04
CA LEU A 417 21.46 12.93 -2.16
C LEU A 417 22.56 13.93 -1.81
N GLY A 418 22.93 14.04 -0.53
CA GLY A 418 23.95 14.99 -0.07
C GLY A 418 23.49 16.45 0.04
N TYR A 419 22.16 16.69 0.04
CA TYR A 419 21.60 18.04 0.19
C TYR A 419 21.56 18.54 1.63
N ILE A 420 21.53 17.61 2.59
CA ILE A 420 21.50 17.91 4.01
C ILE A 420 22.52 17.07 4.76
N CYS A 421 22.96 17.56 5.93
CA CYS A 421 24.07 16.97 6.67
C CYS A 421 23.70 15.77 7.57
N GLU A 422 22.44 15.57 7.92
CA GLU A 422 21.96 14.44 8.74
C GLU A 422 20.43 14.15 8.57
#